data_97186e7e1e297847c56dfaabd4dba97b
#
_entry.id   97186e7e1e297847c56dfaabd4dba97b
#
_cell.length_a   1.000
_cell.length_b   1.000
_cell.length_c   1.000
_cell.angle_alpha   90.00
_cell.angle_beta   90.00
_cell.angle_gamma   90.00
#
_symmetry.space_group_name_H-M   'P 1'
#
loop_
_entity.id
_entity.type
_entity.pdbx_description
1 polymer ?
#
loop_
_entity_poly.entity_id
_entity_poly.type
_entity_poly.pdbx_seq_one_letter_code
_entity_poly.pdbx_strand_id
1 'polypeptide(L)'
;EKGLEFGVKITNTFPVDVKQNELPSEEMYMSGKSLYALSMSVAQKLAKDFDGKLRISYSGGADYFNITKIVDAGIWPVTMATTMLKPGGYERLEQIGQLFKAKEAAAFAGVSAEKVEAMVEAAKSDKHHVKAVKPLPSRKVKKPVPLTDCFIAPCQEGCPIHQDITRYMQLAGEGKYEEALKVILNKNPLPFITGTICAHNCMSKCTRNFYETAVNIRRTK
;
A
#
# COMPACT_ATOMS: atom_id res chain seq x y z
N GLU A 1 12.10 36.86 -21.76
CA GLU A 1 11.64 36.00 -20.65
C GLU A 1 10.13 36.14 -20.51
N LYS A 2 9.39 35.03 -20.53
CA LYS A 2 7.91 35.02 -20.65
C LYS A 2 7.18 35.12 -19.31
N GLY A 3 7.86 35.35 -18.18
CA GLY A 3 7.25 35.44 -16.85
C GLY A 3 6.54 34.17 -16.39
N LEU A 4 6.90 32.99 -16.95
CA LEU A 4 6.30 31.71 -16.61
C LEU A 4 7.05 31.09 -15.43
N GLU A 5 6.30 30.59 -14.46
CA GLU A 5 6.85 29.75 -13.39
C GLU A 5 6.90 28.28 -13.87
N PHE A 6 8.00 27.61 -13.58
CA PHE A 6 8.21 26.19 -13.84
C PHE A 6 8.47 25.47 -12.52
N GLY A 7 7.90 24.28 -12.38
CA GLY A 7 8.13 23.41 -11.25
C GLY A 7 8.03 21.95 -11.64
N VAL A 8 8.49 21.08 -10.76
CA VAL A 8 8.44 19.63 -10.94
C VAL A 8 7.66 18.97 -9.81
N LYS A 9 6.99 17.87 -10.13
CA LYS A 9 6.40 17.00 -9.12
C LYS A 9 7.20 15.73 -9.01
N ILE A 10 7.68 15.40 -7.82
CA ILE A 10 8.42 14.18 -7.48
C ILE A 10 7.75 13.48 -6.32
N THR A 11 7.68 12.17 -6.23
CA THR A 11 7.85 11.16 -7.26
C THR A 11 6.55 10.39 -7.44
N ASN A 12 6.41 9.65 -8.53
CA ASN A 12 5.35 8.64 -8.64
C ASN A 12 5.81 7.33 -7.97
N THR A 13 4.93 6.32 -7.90
CA THR A 13 5.29 4.95 -7.51
C THR A 13 6.43 4.44 -8.40
N PHE A 14 7.32 3.65 -7.80
CA PHE A 14 8.50 3.13 -8.48
C PHE A 14 8.37 1.61 -8.66
N PRO A 15 8.45 1.08 -9.89
CA PRO A 15 8.43 -0.35 -10.13
C PRO A 15 9.72 -0.99 -9.59
N VAL A 16 9.59 -2.13 -8.95
CA VAL A 16 10.69 -2.96 -8.46
C VAL A 16 10.40 -4.43 -8.73
N ASP A 17 11.44 -5.19 -9.05
CA ASP A 17 11.30 -6.62 -9.32
C ASP A 17 10.87 -7.39 -8.07
N VAL A 18 9.98 -8.35 -8.25
CA VAL A 18 9.64 -9.33 -7.24
C VAL A 18 10.71 -10.42 -7.23
N LYS A 19 11.56 -10.44 -6.20
CA LYS A 19 12.71 -11.36 -6.13
C LYS A 19 12.49 -12.57 -5.23
N GLN A 20 11.51 -12.52 -4.34
CA GLN A 20 11.26 -13.53 -3.32
C GLN A 20 9.82 -14.08 -3.36
N ASN A 21 9.15 -13.96 -4.49
CA ASN A 21 7.76 -14.38 -4.66
C ASN A 21 6.80 -13.71 -3.64
N GLU A 22 7.06 -12.45 -3.28
CA GLU A 22 6.23 -11.67 -2.36
C GLU A 22 4.83 -11.42 -2.93
N LEU A 23 4.74 -11.35 -4.26
CA LEU A 23 3.50 -11.20 -5.03
C LEU A 23 3.48 -12.19 -6.21
N PRO A 24 2.30 -12.51 -6.76
CA PRO A 24 2.16 -13.38 -7.93
C PRO A 24 2.49 -12.68 -9.26
N SER A 25 3.18 -11.55 -9.24
CA SER A 25 3.59 -10.76 -10.40
C SER A 25 5.11 -10.65 -10.45
N GLU A 26 5.67 -10.35 -11.61
CA GLU A 26 7.11 -10.14 -11.78
C GLU A 26 7.56 -8.81 -11.20
N GLU A 27 6.67 -7.81 -11.16
CA GLU A 27 6.93 -6.49 -10.63
C GLU A 27 5.96 -6.12 -9.51
N MET A 28 6.42 -5.29 -8.59
CA MET A 28 5.61 -4.60 -7.60
C MET A 28 5.94 -3.10 -7.59
N TYR A 29 5.06 -2.29 -7.01
CA TYR A 29 5.25 -0.85 -6.95
C TYR A 29 5.65 -0.41 -5.54
N MET A 30 6.82 0.19 -5.43
CA MET A 30 7.26 0.84 -4.21
C MET A 30 6.50 2.14 -4.02
N SER A 31 5.88 2.31 -2.86
CA SER A 31 5.09 3.49 -2.51
C SER A 31 5.13 3.79 -1.01
N GLY A 32 4.60 4.93 -0.62
CA GLY A 32 4.51 5.33 0.78
C GLY A 32 5.89 5.49 1.44
N LYS A 33 6.03 5.01 2.67
CA LYS A 33 7.24 5.19 3.48
C LYS A 33 8.52 4.70 2.84
N SER A 34 8.47 3.60 2.10
CA SER A 34 9.64 3.02 1.43
C SER A 34 10.17 3.91 0.31
N LEU A 35 9.30 4.73 -0.29
CA LEU A 35 9.66 5.67 -1.35
C LEU A 35 10.29 6.96 -0.80
N TYR A 36 10.08 7.28 0.48
CA TYR A 36 10.48 8.56 1.06
C TYR A 36 11.96 8.88 0.88
N ALA A 37 12.85 7.96 1.24
CA ALA A 37 14.29 8.19 1.14
C ALA A 37 14.73 8.46 -0.31
N LEU A 38 14.18 7.71 -1.27
CA LEU A 38 14.47 7.90 -2.70
C LEU A 38 13.95 9.26 -3.17
N SER A 39 12.69 9.59 -2.88
CA SER A 39 12.07 10.85 -3.29
C SER A 39 12.79 12.06 -2.70
N MET A 40 13.18 12.00 -1.42
CA MET A 40 13.95 13.07 -0.78
C MET A 40 15.36 13.21 -1.35
N SER A 41 16.01 12.11 -1.75
CA SER A 41 17.30 12.16 -2.44
C SER A 41 17.21 12.85 -3.81
N VAL A 42 16.13 12.63 -4.54
CA VAL A 42 15.84 13.35 -5.79
C VAL A 42 15.60 14.83 -5.51
N ALA A 43 14.83 15.16 -4.46
CA ALA A 43 14.61 16.54 -4.04
C ALA A 43 15.94 17.25 -3.69
N GLN A 44 16.81 16.55 -2.97
CA GLN A 44 18.14 17.07 -2.62
C GLN A 44 18.97 17.41 -3.86
N LYS A 45 19.00 16.49 -4.81
CA LYS A 45 19.73 16.70 -6.07
C LYS A 45 19.19 17.92 -6.81
N LEU A 46 17.87 18.01 -6.98
CA LEU A 46 17.23 19.15 -7.65
C LEU A 46 17.45 20.46 -6.89
N ALA A 47 17.37 20.46 -5.56
CA ALA A 47 17.60 21.65 -4.76
C ALA A 47 19.06 22.16 -4.91
N LYS A 48 20.03 21.24 -5.00
CA LYS A 48 21.45 21.61 -5.24
C LYS A 48 21.71 22.07 -6.68
N ASP A 49 21.19 21.34 -7.66
CA ASP A 49 21.45 21.63 -9.09
C ASP A 49 20.81 22.97 -9.55
N PHE A 50 19.74 23.40 -8.90
CA PHE A 50 19.01 24.63 -9.22
C PHE A 50 19.10 25.73 -8.15
N ASP A 51 20.06 25.66 -7.24
CA ASP A 51 20.25 26.64 -6.14
C ASP A 51 18.97 26.93 -5.34
N GLY A 52 18.12 25.91 -5.14
CA GLY A 52 16.84 26.03 -4.47
C GLY A 52 15.76 26.81 -5.25
N LYS A 53 16.02 27.30 -6.43
CA LYS A 53 15.07 28.14 -7.19
C LYS A 53 13.97 27.35 -7.89
N LEU A 54 14.17 26.04 -8.10
CA LEU A 54 13.17 25.18 -8.72
C LEU A 54 12.04 24.87 -7.73
N ARG A 55 10.79 25.13 -8.14
CA ARG A 55 9.62 24.72 -7.37
C ARG A 55 9.46 23.21 -7.40
N ILE A 56 9.36 22.61 -6.23
CA ILE A 56 9.15 21.18 -6.06
C ILE A 56 7.81 20.91 -5.39
N SER A 57 6.93 20.19 -6.08
CA SER A 57 5.77 19.53 -5.51
C SER A 57 6.15 18.10 -5.12
N TYR A 58 5.71 17.64 -3.96
CA TYR A 58 6.16 16.38 -3.40
C TYR A 58 5.07 15.31 -3.35
N SER A 59 5.43 14.11 -3.75
CA SER A 59 4.66 12.88 -3.55
C SER A 59 5.64 11.72 -3.33
N GLY A 60 5.48 10.95 -2.28
CA GLY A 60 6.38 9.82 -2.00
C GLY A 60 6.67 9.66 -0.50
N GLY A 61 5.71 9.13 0.23
CA GLY A 61 5.87 8.81 1.64
C GLY A 61 5.76 9.97 2.61
N ALA A 62 5.16 11.09 2.19
CA ALA A 62 4.77 12.14 3.13
C ALA A 62 3.71 11.62 4.11
N ASP A 63 3.89 11.93 5.39
CA ASP A 63 2.96 11.58 6.45
C ASP A 63 3.08 12.56 7.64
N TYR A 64 2.36 12.26 8.72
CA TYR A 64 2.34 13.08 9.93
C TYR A 64 3.72 13.40 10.51
N PHE A 65 4.69 12.47 10.41
CA PHE A 65 6.00 12.60 11.07
C PHE A 65 7.01 13.43 10.28
N ASN A 66 6.77 13.66 8.99
CA ASN A 66 7.74 14.32 8.12
C ASN A 66 7.17 15.53 7.35
N ILE A 67 5.85 15.69 7.25
CA ILE A 67 5.22 16.71 6.41
C ILE A 67 5.61 18.14 6.80
N THR A 68 5.73 18.45 8.08
CA THR A 68 6.14 19.80 8.52
C THR A 68 7.56 20.13 8.07
N LYS A 69 8.48 19.17 8.16
CA LYS A 69 9.86 19.33 7.70
C LYS A 69 9.94 19.55 6.20
N ILE A 70 9.11 18.81 5.43
CA ILE A 70 9.03 18.95 3.97
C ILE A 70 8.58 20.36 3.60
N VAL A 71 7.49 20.85 4.22
CA VAL A 71 6.96 22.19 3.96
C VAL A 71 7.93 23.28 4.45
N ASP A 72 8.54 23.12 5.62
CA ASP A 72 9.53 24.06 6.17
C ASP A 72 10.84 24.12 5.33
N ALA A 73 11.10 23.12 4.50
CA ALA A 73 12.17 23.16 3.52
C ALA A 73 11.81 23.88 2.22
N GLY A 74 10.59 24.40 2.09
CA GLY A 74 10.09 25.10 0.91
C GLY A 74 9.51 24.19 -0.17
N ILE A 75 9.23 22.91 0.16
CA ILE A 75 8.67 21.94 -0.77
C ILE A 75 7.15 21.86 -0.57
N TRP A 76 6.39 22.33 -1.53
CA TRP A 76 4.92 22.28 -1.57
C TRP A 76 4.39 22.55 -2.99
N PRO A 77 3.16 22.09 -3.35
CA PRO A 77 2.25 21.30 -2.52
C PRO A 77 2.73 19.87 -2.27
N VAL A 78 2.22 19.26 -1.19
CA VAL A 78 2.50 17.88 -0.82
C VAL A 78 1.28 17.01 -1.06
N THR A 79 1.46 15.90 -1.78
CA THR A 79 0.41 14.94 -2.10
C THR A 79 0.61 13.66 -1.27
N MET A 80 -0.46 13.15 -0.68
CA MET A 80 -0.47 11.90 0.08
C MET A 80 -1.57 10.98 -0.44
N ALA A 81 -1.23 9.71 -0.68
CA ALA A 81 -2.18 8.67 -1.04
C ALA A 81 -2.14 7.50 -0.05
N THR A 82 -0.99 6.85 0.09
CA THR A 82 -0.83 5.64 0.92
C THR A 82 -1.27 5.86 2.37
N THR A 83 -1.02 7.04 2.95
CA THR A 83 -1.44 7.39 4.31
C THR A 83 -2.96 7.42 4.43
N MET A 84 -3.65 7.93 3.40
CA MET A 84 -5.11 8.03 3.38
C MET A 84 -5.81 6.69 3.19
N LEU A 85 -5.17 5.76 2.46
CA LEU A 85 -5.71 4.44 2.17
C LEU A 85 -5.58 3.44 3.33
N LYS A 86 -4.81 3.79 4.36
CA LYS A 86 -4.67 2.96 5.56
C LYS A 86 -5.81 3.19 6.55
N PRO A 87 -6.13 2.20 7.41
CA PRO A 87 -7.09 2.42 8.49
C PRO A 87 -6.75 3.67 9.31
N GLY A 88 -7.74 4.51 9.58
CA GLY A 88 -7.55 5.80 10.25
C GLY A 88 -6.96 6.91 9.38
N GLY A 89 -6.93 6.75 8.05
CA GLY A 89 -6.32 7.71 7.13
C GLY A 89 -6.96 9.10 7.17
N TYR A 90 -8.28 9.17 7.26
CA TYR A 90 -9.00 10.47 7.36
C TYR A 90 -8.73 11.18 8.69
N GLU A 91 -8.68 10.46 9.80
CA GLU A 91 -8.28 11.00 11.10
C GLU A 91 -6.83 11.52 11.05
N ARG A 92 -5.98 10.81 10.33
CA ARG A 92 -4.59 11.24 10.11
C ARG A 92 -4.51 12.55 9.31
N LEU A 93 -5.42 12.74 8.35
CA LEU A 93 -5.50 14.00 7.61
C LEU A 93 -5.88 15.15 8.51
N GLU A 94 -6.84 14.95 9.41
CA GLU A 94 -7.23 15.96 10.40
C GLU A 94 -6.04 16.31 11.32
N GLN A 95 -5.34 15.31 11.85
CA GLN A 95 -4.14 15.51 12.67
C GLN A 95 -3.07 16.31 11.93
N ILE A 96 -2.84 16.02 10.65
CA ILE A 96 -1.92 16.78 9.79
C ILE A 96 -2.41 18.22 9.61
N GLY A 97 -3.70 18.41 9.36
CA GLY A 97 -4.30 19.74 9.25
C GLY A 97 -4.07 20.60 10.51
N GLN A 98 -4.14 19.99 11.69
CA GLN A 98 -3.88 20.68 12.95
C GLN A 98 -2.44 21.19 13.07
N LEU A 99 -1.45 20.51 12.48
CA LEU A 99 -0.04 20.96 12.47
C LEU A 99 0.14 22.31 11.73
N PHE A 100 -0.79 22.63 10.83
CA PHE A 100 -0.73 23.83 10.00
C PHE A 100 -1.72 24.94 10.40
N LYS A 101 -2.58 24.71 11.40
CA LYS A 101 -3.59 25.70 11.83
C LYS A 101 -3.03 27.07 12.19
N ALA A 102 -1.84 27.11 12.77
CA ALA A 102 -1.17 28.33 13.18
C ALA A 102 -0.11 28.82 12.19
N LYS A 103 0.05 28.14 11.06
CA LYS A 103 1.04 28.51 10.03
C LYS A 103 0.33 29.25 8.90
N GLU A 104 0.72 30.48 8.68
CA GLU A 104 0.30 31.22 7.47
C GLU A 104 1.00 30.64 6.25
N ALA A 105 0.27 30.61 5.12
CA ALA A 105 0.84 30.22 3.85
C ALA A 105 1.87 31.25 3.40
N ALA A 106 3.14 30.91 3.48
CA ALA A 106 4.22 31.78 3.00
C ALA A 106 4.35 31.69 1.48
N ALA A 107 4.73 32.80 0.86
CA ALA A 107 5.13 32.80 -0.55
C ALA A 107 6.37 31.91 -0.74
N PHE A 108 6.54 31.37 -1.94
CA PHE A 108 7.71 30.55 -2.26
C PHE A 108 8.99 31.40 -2.18
N ALA A 109 9.86 31.03 -1.28
CA ALA A 109 11.16 31.70 -1.06
C ALA A 109 12.36 30.82 -1.49
N GLY A 110 12.08 29.69 -2.14
CA GLY A 110 13.08 28.69 -2.54
C GLY A 110 13.02 27.42 -1.69
N VAL A 111 13.72 26.39 -2.16
CA VAL A 111 13.89 25.11 -1.48
C VAL A 111 15.25 25.12 -0.77
N SER A 112 15.25 24.90 0.56
CA SER A 112 16.48 24.83 1.33
C SER A 112 17.19 23.48 1.12
N ALA A 113 18.28 23.51 0.35
CA ALA A 113 19.10 22.31 0.10
C ALA A 113 19.64 21.69 1.39
N GLU A 114 20.01 22.51 2.38
CA GLU A 114 20.50 22.09 3.68
C GLU A 114 19.45 21.31 4.47
N LYS A 115 18.21 21.84 4.55
CA LYS A 115 17.12 21.15 5.24
C LYS A 115 16.75 19.84 4.55
N VAL A 116 16.76 19.81 3.23
CA VAL A 116 16.48 18.60 2.45
C VAL A 116 17.60 17.55 2.68
N GLU A 117 18.86 17.97 2.71
CA GLU A 117 20.01 17.09 3.02
C GLU A 117 19.88 16.47 4.41
N ALA A 118 19.55 17.27 5.42
CA ALA A 118 19.31 16.78 6.78
C ALA A 118 18.19 15.73 6.83
N MET A 119 17.11 15.93 6.05
CA MET A 119 16.04 14.93 5.95
C MET A 119 16.48 13.64 5.26
N VAL A 120 17.32 13.72 4.23
CA VAL A 120 17.89 12.54 3.54
C VAL A 120 18.77 11.74 4.50
N GLU A 121 19.66 12.39 5.22
CA GLU A 121 20.52 11.73 6.19
C GLU A 121 19.72 11.07 7.33
N ALA A 122 18.74 11.79 7.88
CA ALA A 122 17.86 11.23 8.90
C ALA A 122 17.07 10.01 8.39
N ALA A 123 16.60 10.03 7.13
CA ALA A 123 15.83 8.94 6.55
C ALA A 123 16.61 7.62 6.45
N LYS A 124 17.95 7.66 6.39
CA LYS A 124 18.81 6.46 6.29
C LYS A 124 18.79 5.61 7.57
N SER A 125 18.55 6.22 8.71
CA SER A 125 18.59 5.55 10.03
C SER A 125 17.26 5.55 10.76
N ASP A 126 16.28 6.34 10.31
CA ASP A 126 14.99 6.46 10.96
C ASP A 126 14.19 5.16 10.83
N LYS A 127 13.85 4.54 11.96
CA LYS A 127 13.03 3.32 12.04
C LYS A 127 11.65 3.47 11.39
N HIS A 128 11.16 4.69 11.20
CA HIS A 128 9.92 4.96 10.49
C HIS A 128 10.04 4.68 8.98
N HIS A 129 11.19 4.92 8.39
CA HIS A 129 11.46 4.75 6.96
C HIS A 129 12.25 3.48 6.66
N VAL A 130 13.16 3.08 7.54
CA VAL A 130 13.99 1.88 7.39
C VAL A 130 13.33 0.71 8.11
N LYS A 131 13.00 -0.36 7.39
CA LYS A 131 12.54 -1.62 7.97
C LYS A 131 13.63 -2.67 7.85
N ALA A 132 13.84 -3.41 8.94
CA ALA A 132 14.62 -4.62 8.86
C ALA A 132 14.01 -5.58 7.83
N VAL A 133 14.84 -6.14 6.97
CA VAL A 133 14.43 -7.22 6.06
C VAL A 133 14.01 -8.41 6.92
N LYS A 134 12.73 -8.74 6.90
CA LYS A 134 12.22 -9.94 7.55
C LYS A 134 12.22 -11.07 6.52
N PRO A 135 12.75 -12.25 6.86
CA PRO A 135 12.58 -13.40 5.99
C PRO A 135 11.08 -13.65 5.82
N LEU A 136 10.66 -13.97 4.60
CA LEU A 136 9.28 -14.38 4.36
C LEU A 136 8.99 -15.61 5.22
N PRO A 137 7.95 -15.59 6.06
CA PRO A 137 7.61 -16.76 6.84
C PRO A 137 7.29 -17.90 5.88
N SER A 138 7.93 -19.05 6.06
CA SER A 138 7.54 -20.25 5.32
C SER A 138 6.11 -20.59 5.67
N ARG A 139 5.23 -20.59 4.66
CA ARG A 139 3.85 -21.06 4.78
C ARG A 139 3.74 -22.57 4.55
N LYS A 140 4.85 -23.20 4.19
CA LYS A 140 4.91 -24.64 3.94
C LYS A 140 5.19 -25.38 5.23
N VAL A 141 4.35 -26.33 5.55
CA VAL A 141 4.53 -27.21 6.71
C VAL A 141 5.31 -28.43 6.26
N LYS A 142 6.47 -28.66 6.87
CA LYS A 142 7.35 -29.79 6.53
C LYS A 142 6.98 -31.10 7.24
N LYS A 143 6.09 -31.03 8.22
CA LYS A 143 5.62 -32.20 9.00
C LYS A 143 4.13 -32.41 8.76
N PRO A 144 3.63 -33.65 8.84
CA PRO A 144 2.20 -33.91 8.82
C PRO A 144 1.49 -33.07 9.88
N VAL A 145 0.38 -32.44 9.51
CA VAL A 145 -0.44 -31.64 10.41
C VAL A 145 -1.51 -32.58 10.98
N PRO A 146 -1.75 -32.59 12.30
CA PRO A 146 -2.82 -33.37 12.87
C PRO A 146 -4.17 -32.89 12.32
N LEU A 147 -5.13 -33.82 12.24
CA LEU A 147 -6.50 -33.46 11.94
C LEU A 147 -7.01 -32.48 13.02
N THR A 148 -7.49 -31.36 12.58
CA THR A 148 -8.10 -30.33 13.44
C THR A 148 -9.52 -30.09 12.96
N ASP A 149 -10.47 -30.06 13.87
CA ASP A 149 -11.83 -29.63 13.56
C ASP A 149 -11.83 -28.10 13.40
N CYS A 150 -12.21 -27.65 12.22
CA CYS A 150 -12.43 -26.24 11.92
C CYS A 150 -13.93 -26.02 11.79
N PHE A 151 -14.55 -25.40 12.78
CA PHE A 151 -15.97 -25.03 12.73
C PHE A 151 -16.23 -23.93 11.70
N ILE A 152 -15.27 -23.03 11.49
CA ILE A 152 -15.32 -21.96 10.47
C ILE A 152 -14.04 -22.00 9.66
N ALA A 153 -14.18 -22.14 8.35
CA ALA A 153 -13.03 -22.17 7.46
C ALA A 153 -12.32 -20.80 7.45
N PRO A 154 -10.98 -20.74 7.55
CA PRO A 154 -10.23 -19.49 7.52
C PRO A 154 -10.49 -18.64 6.26
N CYS A 155 -10.82 -19.25 5.13
CA CYS A 155 -11.21 -18.54 3.91
C CYS A 155 -12.55 -17.80 4.08
N GLN A 156 -13.48 -18.34 4.82
CA GLN A 156 -14.76 -17.69 5.14
C GLN A 156 -14.54 -16.49 6.07
N GLU A 157 -13.72 -16.65 7.11
CA GLU A 157 -13.31 -15.54 7.99
C GLU A 157 -12.53 -14.44 7.26
N GLY A 158 -11.72 -14.82 6.28
CA GLY A 158 -10.98 -13.87 5.45
C GLY A 158 -11.85 -13.12 4.43
N CYS A 159 -13.10 -13.55 4.24
CA CYS A 159 -14.02 -12.91 3.31
C CYS A 159 -14.76 -11.74 4.01
N PRO A 160 -14.71 -10.50 3.50
CA PRO A 160 -15.39 -9.37 4.15
C PRO A 160 -16.90 -9.52 4.30
N ILE A 161 -17.52 -10.35 3.48
CA ILE A 161 -18.98 -10.65 3.55
C ILE A 161 -19.24 -12.06 4.12
N HIS A 162 -18.24 -12.72 4.69
CA HIS A 162 -18.32 -14.06 5.25
C HIS A 162 -19.06 -15.05 4.35
N GLN A 163 -18.67 -15.08 3.06
CA GLN A 163 -19.24 -15.98 2.05
C GLN A 163 -19.02 -17.43 2.45
N ASP A 164 -20.03 -18.28 2.31
CA ASP A 164 -19.91 -19.72 2.59
C ASP A 164 -19.13 -20.43 1.48
N ILE A 165 -17.80 -20.22 1.51
CA ILE A 165 -16.89 -20.65 0.47
C ILE A 165 -16.81 -22.15 0.38
N THR A 166 -16.72 -22.84 1.51
CA THR A 166 -16.60 -24.27 1.56
C THR A 166 -17.81 -24.96 0.93
N ARG A 167 -18.99 -24.46 1.21
CA ARG A 167 -20.24 -25.03 0.71
C ARG A 167 -20.37 -24.89 -0.82
N TYR A 168 -20.19 -23.67 -1.36
CA TYR A 168 -20.34 -23.53 -2.81
C TYR A 168 -19.19 -24.18 -3.59
N MET A 169 -17.98 -24.26 -3.01
CA MET A 169 -16.86 -24.97 -3.62
C MET A 169 -17.13 -26.48 -3.69
N GLN A 170 -17.69 -27.05 -2.63
CA GLN A 170 -18.12 -28.46 -2.62
C GLN A 170 -19.17 -28.72 -3.70
N LEU A 171 -20.24 -27.92 -3.73
CA LEU A 171 -21.32 -28.05 -4.70
C LEU A 171 -20.81 -27.91 -6.16
N ALA A 172 -19.89 -26.98 -6.39
CA ALA A 172 -19.28 -26.82 -7.70
C ALA A 172 -18.42 -28.04 -8.08
N GLY A 173 -17.70 -28.62 -7.13
CA GLY A 173 -16.95 -29.88 -7.32
C GLY A 173 -17.84 -31.08 -7.62
N GLU A 174 -19.07 -31.10 -7.10
CA GLU A 174 -20.10 -32.11 -7.36
C GLU A 174 -20.87 -31.84 -8.69
N GLY A 175 -20.56 -30.76 -9.41
CA GLY A 175 -21.27 -30.34 -10.63
C GLY A 175 -22.64 -29.68 -10.38
N LYS A 176 -22.99 -29.38 -9.14
CA LYS A 176 -24.26 -28.74 -8.74
C LYS A 176 -24.17 -27.21 -8.80
N TYR A 177 -23.96 -26.69 -10.00
CA TYR A 177 -23.65 -25.26 -10.20
C TYR A 177 -24.79 -24.33 -9.83
N GLU A 178 -26.05 -24.71 -10.05
CA GLU A 178 -27.20 -23.88 -9.64
C GLU A 178 -27.32 -23.75 -8.12
N GLU A 179 -27.09 -24.84 -7.40
CA GLU A 179 -27.08 -24.82 -5.94
C GLU A 179 -25.91 -24.00 -5.40
N ALA A 180 -24.73 -24.16 -6.01
CA ALA A 180 -23.56 -23.35 -5.66
C ALA A 180 -23.84 -21.85 -5.87
N LEU A 181 -24.47 -21.47 -6.99
CA LEU A 181 -24.86 -20.09 -7.25
C LEU A 181 -25.85 -19.55 -6.21
N LYS A 182 -26.84 -20.35 -5.80
CA LYS A 182 -27.79 -19.96 -4.73
C LYS A 182 -27.07 -19.67 -3.42
N VAL A 183 -26.07 -20.49 -3.05
CA VAL A 183 -25.26 -20.24 -1.85
C VAL A 183 -24.49 -18.92 -1.97
N ILE A 184 -23.93 -18.63 -3.15
CA ILE A 184 -23.22 -17.39 -3.41
C ILE A 184 -24.16 -16.18 -3.30
N LEU A 185 -25.32 -16.24 -3.96
CA LEU A 185 -26.30 -15.17 -4.02
C LEU A 185 -26.89 -14.81 -2.64
N ASN A 186 -26.92 -15.74 -1.71
CA ASN A 186 -27.42 -15.50 -0.35
C ASN A 186 -26.69 -14.33 0.37
N LYS A 187 -25.43 -14.12 0.08
CA LYS A 187 -24.62 -13.03 0.68
C LYS A 187 -24.02 -12.06 -0.34
N ASN A 188 -24.10 -12.39 -1.60
CA ASN A 188 -23.49 -11.60 -2.68
C ASN A 188 -24.44 -11.52 -3.88
N PRO A 189 -25.30 -10.49 -3.94
CA PRO A 189 -26.31 -10.37 -4.99
C PRO A 189 -25.74 -10.09 -6.38
N LEU A 190 -24.49 -9.65 -6.48
CA LEU A 190 -23.82 -9.33 -7.75
C LEU A 190 -22.47 -10.05 -7.87
N PRO A 191 -22.45 -11.41 -7.85
CA PRO A 191 -21.21 -12.18 -7.74
C PRO A 191 -20.25 -11.97 -8.91
N PHE A 192 -20.75 -11.76 -10.10
CA PHE A 192 -19.94 -11.52 -11.28
C PHE A 192 -19.13 -10.21 -11.18
N ILE A 193 -19.79 -9.12 -10.81
CA ILE A 193 -19.15 -7.81 -10.66
C ILE A 193 -18.17 -7.84 -9.48
N THR A 194 -18.67 -8.22 -8.30
CA THR A 194 -17.85 -8.24 -7.07
C THR A 194 -16.73 -9.28 -7.14
N GLY A 195 -16.95 -10.39 -7.85
CA GLY A 195 -15.92 -11.39 -8.08
C GLY A 195 -14.77 -10.85 -8.95
N THR A 196 -15.08 -10.00 -9.92
CA THR A 196 -14.07 -9.39 -10.81
C THR A 196 -13.13 -8.43 -10.06
N ILE A 197 -13.68 -7.61 -9.14
CA ILE A 197 -12.91 -6.61 -8.37
C ILE A 197 -12.46 -7.11 -7.00
N CYS A 198 -12.68 -8.38 -6.67
CA CYS A 198 -12.38 -8.96 -5.37
C CYS A 198 -10.87 -8.98 -5.07
N ALA A 199 -10.50 -8.58 -3.86
CA ALA A 199 -9.13 -8.59 -3.37
C ALA A 199 -8.59 -9.98 -2.99
N HIS A 200 -9.38 -11.06 -3.13
CA HIS A 200 -9.02 -12.47 -2.86
C HIS A 200 -8.52 -12.79 -1.44
N ASN A 201 -8.93 -12.05 -0.44
CA ASN A 201 -8.51 -12.27 0.95
C ASN A 201 -8.73 -13.74 1.41
N CYS A 202 -9.78 -14.38 0.91
CA CYS A 202 -10.04 -15.80 1.17
C CYS A 202 -8.90 -16.71 0.68
N MET A 203 -8.31 -16.43 -0.48
CA MET A 203 -7.22 -17.23 -1.03
C MET A 203 -5.95 -17.10 -0.20
N SER A 204 -5.65 -15.90 0.34
CA SER A 204 -4.51 -15.70 1.23
C SER A 204 -4.66 -16.43 2.57
N LYS A 205 -5.91 -16.70 3.00
CA LYS A 205 -6.23 -17.45 4.22
C LYS A 205 -6.45 -18.95 3.98
N CYS A 206 -6.35 -19.40 2.73
CA CYS A 206 -6.57 -20.82 2.40
C CYS A 206 -5.53 -21.69 3.09
N THR A 207 -6.01 -22.71 3.85
CA THR A 207 -5.12 -23.64 4.57
C THR A 207 -4.25 -24.49 3.64
N ARG A 208 -4.66 -24.69 2.38
CA ARG A 208 -3.82 -25.35 1.37
C ARG A 208 -2.50 -24.65 1.11
N ASN A 209 -2.39 -23.34 1.40
CA ASN A 209 -1.12 -22.62 1.34
C ASN A 209 -0.02 -23.19 2.22
N PHE A 210 -0.36 -24.03 3.22
CA PHE A 210 0.63 -24.67 4.08
C PHE A 210 1.39 -25.82 3.41
N TYR A 211 0.81 -26.41 2.38
CA TYR A 211 1.40 -27.60 1.71
C TYR A 211 1.34 -27.55 0.19
N GLU A 212 0.50 -26.73 -0.42
CA GLU A 212 0.39 -26.55 -1.86
C GLU A 212 -0.08 -25.14 -2.22
N THR A 213 -0.79 -24.94 -3.31
CA THR A 213 -1.36 -23.66 -3.72
C THR A 213 -2.79 -23.51 -3.20
N ALA A 214 -3.22 -22.26 -2.94
CA ALA A 214 -4.59 -21.96 -2.57
C ALA A 214 -5.58 -22.47 -3.62
N VAL A 215 -6.76 -22.89 -3.16
CA VAL A 215 -7.89 -23.17 -4.07
C VAL A 215 -8.23 -21.89 -4.86
N ASN A 216 -8.47 -22.03 -6.15
CA ASN A 216 -8.81 -20.88 -6.99
C ASN A 216 -10.29 -20.45 -6.79
N ILE A 217 -10.57 -19.98 -5.58
CA ILE A 217 -11.90 -19.61 -5.10
C ILE A 217 -12.54 -18.56 -6.00
N ARG A 218 -11.76 -17.55 -6.38
CA ARG A 218 -12.25 -16.46 -7.22
C ARG A 218 -12.75 -16.93 -8.57
N ARG A 219 -11.98 -17.80 -9.24
CA ARG A 219 -12.34 -18.25 -10.58
C ARG A 219 -13.54 -19.20 -10.57
N THR A 220 -13.71 -19.96 -9.49
CA THR A 220 -14.87 -20.83 -9.32
C THR A 220 -16.15 -20.04 -9.05
N LYS A 221 -16.06 -18.97 -8.31
CA LYS A 221 -17.17 -18.06 -8.03
C LYS A 221 -17.55 -17.19 -9.21
#